data_6370cbbaafb5a7817766be30613c4721
#
_entry.id   6370cbbaafb5a7817766be30613c4721
#
_cell.length_a   1.000
_cell.length_b   1.000
_cell.length_c   1.000
_cell.angle_alpha   90.00
_cell.angle_beta   90.00
_cell.angle_gamma   90.00
#
_symmetry.space_group_name_H-M   'P 1'
#
loop_
_entity.id
_entity.type
_entity.pdbx_description
1 polymer ?
#
loop_
_entity_poly.entity_id
_entity_poly.type
_entity_poly.pdbx_seq_one_letter_code
_entity_poly.pdbx_strand_id
1 'polypeptide(L)'
;MKKKAEGMSLRETFAIHRRAARDMRRIAPGCFMPFILCAVVEAASPYAVIWLSARLVDELSTLRRPEILAKWVLWIVAVSAAAALLKAVLERWKNVRSELLDRQKEVLYTEKFLRMDYADCDRQETRDLFSQIRQNADWSGWGFAHLKLYYTQAVQGITGILGAAALTVSLFTRQVPTSAGKLTALNHPLFLVGILLLIAAVTCLGPALVGRAYSAWNTLAEQVCFGNRVFSHFAFMQPGDKEKDMDRRMYRQSELAEHYVRTVNIFGVGSPVAKASQTTVGLSKALAASLSAVLSGVVYVFVCLKALGGAFGIGSVTQYVSAVTTFSGNAALLLSTVSHMRANAEFLKAIYTFLDIPNSMYQGSLTTEKRSDRQYDVEFKDVSFRYPGSDIWALRHVNMRFKVGKRLAIVGENGSGKTTFIKLLCRLYDPQEGQILLNGIDIRKYRYDDYMGIFSVVFQDFQLICQPLGANVAGSMEYDRDRARKALIDAGFADRLAAMEKGLDTMLYKNLSEDGVEVSGGEAQKIAIARALYKDAPFIILDEPTAALDPIAEAEIYSKFDEIAGNKTAIYISHRLSSCKFCDEIAVFHEGAVIQQGSHAELLADRGGKYYALWNAQAQYYTE
;
A
#
# COMPACT_ATOMS: atom_id res chain seq x y z
N MET A 1 -15.06 -14.99 -25.60
CA MET A 1 -13.99 -15.99 -25.39
C MET A 1 -12.89 -15.32 -24.55
N LYS A 2 -12.85 -15.57 -23.22
CA LYS A 2 -11.77 -15.07 -22.35
C LYS A 2 -10.48 -15.81 -22.76
N LYS A 3 -9.48 -15.09 -23.29
CA LYS A 3 -8.13 -15.62 -23.45
C LYS A 3 -7.73 -16.23 -22.10
N LYS A 4 -7.40 -17.53 -22.07
CA LYS A 4 -6.68 -18.13 -20.93
C LYS A 4 -5.46 -17.26 -20.70
N ALA A 5 -5.40 -16.58 -19.56
CA ALA A 5 -4.19 -15.88 -19.16
C ALA A 5 -3.09 -16.95 -19.08
N GLU A 6 -2.18 -16.96 -20.04
CA GLU A 6 -0.96 -17.74 -19.95
C GLU A 6 -0.21 -17.22 -18.73
N GLY A 7 -0.15 -18.03 -17.67
CA GLY A 7 0.55 -17.66 -16.44
C GLY A 7 2.02 -17.34 -16.74
N MET A 8 2.61 -16.43 -15.98
CA MET A 8 4.01 -16.00 -16.14
C MET A 8 4.96 -17.21 -16.27
N SER A 9 5.93 -17.11 -17.17
CA SER A 9 6.98 -18.11 -17.34
C SER A 9 7.82 -18.22 -16.06
N LEU A 10 8.49 -19.36 -15.84
CA LEU A 10 9.39 -19.54 -14.69
C LEU A 10 10.49 -18.47 -14.66
N ARG A 11 11.04 -18.11 -15.81
CA ARG A 11 12.09 -17.10 -15.92
C ARG A 11 11.60 -15.73 -15.45
N GLU A 12 10.43 -15.32 -15.88
CA GLU A 12 9.80 -14.04 -15.45
C GLU A 12 9.46 -14.08 -13.97
N THR A 13 8.91 -15.20 -13.48
CA THR A 13 8.63 -15.40 -12.05
C THR A 13 9.88 -15.18 -11.20
N PHE A 14 10.99 -15.82 -11.53
CA PHE A 14 12.25 -15.64 -10.78
C PHE A 14 12.82 -14.23 -10.93
N ALA A 15 12.69 -13.60 -12.12
CA ALA A 15 13.16 -12.25 -12.36
C ALA A 15 12.44 -11.22 -11.47
N ILE A 16 11.11 -11.29 -11.38
CA ILE A 16 10.31 -10.36 -10.57
C ILE A 16 10.56 -10.56 -9.07
N HIS A 17 10.69 -11.81 -8.61
CA HIS A 17 11.03 -12.10 -7.21
C HIS A 17 12.44 -11.65 -6.85
N ARG A 18 13.40 -11.79 -7.77
CA ARG A 18 14.77 -11.28 -7.59
C ARG A 18 14.79 -9.76 -7.49
N ARG A 19 13.97 -9.07 -8.29
CA ARG A 19 13.79 -7.62 -8.19
C ARG A 19 13.23 -7.25 -6.83
N ALA A 20 12.13 -7.90 -6.43
CA ALA A 20 11.47 -7.67 -5.16
C ALA A 20 12.40 -7.90 -3.95
N ALA A 21 13.19 -8.97 -3.99
CA ALA A 21 14.18 -9.25 -2.95
C ALA A 21 15.32 -8.22 -2.90
N ARG A 22 15.70 -7.64 -4.05
CA ARG A 22 16.71 -6.57 -4.11
C ARG A 22 16.17 -5.29 -3.49
N ASP A 23 14.95 -4.91 -3.84
CA ASP A 23 14.31 -3.71 -3.33
C ASP A 23 14.10 -3.81 -1.81
N MET A 24 13.63 -4.96 -1.31
CA MET A 24 13.50 -5.22 0.12
C MET A 24 14.84 -5.17 0.86
N ARG A 25 15.92 -5.72 0.29
CA ARG A 25 17.27 -5.61 0.86
C ARG A 25 17.81 -4.19 0.89
N ARG A 26 17.43 -3.37 -0.10
CA ARG A 26 17.81 -1.96 -0.15
C ARG A 26 17.14 -1.15 0.96
N ILE A 27 15.85 -1.41 1.22
CA ILE A 27 15.08 -0.71 2.22
C ILE A 27 15.42 -1.19 3.64
N ALA A 28 15.61 -2.51 3.81
CA ALA A 28 15.90 -3.15 5.09
C ALA A 28 17.11 -4.10 4.97
N PRO A 29 18.35 -3.58 5.06
CA PRO A 29 19.55 -4.40 4.95
C PRO A 29 19.58 -5.55 5.98
N GLY A 30 19.95 -6.74 5.52
CA GLY A 30 20.02 -7.94 6.38
C GLY A 30 18.67 -8.52 6.83
N CYS A 31 17.54 -8.05 6.30
CA CYS A 31 16.20 -8.49 6.71
C CYS A 31 15.97 -9.99 6.56
N PHE A 32 16.55 -10.67 5.55
CA PHE A 32 16.31 -12.09 5.30
C PHE A 32 17.20 -13.03 6.13
N MET A 33 18.29 -12.54 6.73
CA MET A 33 19.25 -13.37 7.46
C MET A 33 18.64 -14.17 8.61
N PRO A 34 17.84 -13.56 9.51
CA PRO A 34 17.22 -14.32 10.61
C PRO A 34 16.24 -15.38 10.12
N PHE A 35 15.55 -15.15 8.98
CA PHE A 35 14.67 -16.14 8.39
C PHE A 35 15.45 -17.35 7.88
N ILE A 36 16.59 -17.14 7.24
CA ILE A 36 17.49 -18.18 6.74
C ILE A 36 18.05 -19.00 7.89
N LEU A 37 18.61 -18.36 8.91
CA LEU A 37 19.22 -19.05 10.05
C LEU A 37 18.18 -19.83 10.86
N CYS A 38 17.02 -19.25 11.12
CA CYS A 38 15.91 -19.93 11.77
C CYS A 38 15.49 -21.18 10.99
N ALA A 39 15.34 -21.05 9.66
CA ALA A 39 14.95 -22.15 8.78
C ALA A 39 15.97 -23.30 8.76
N VAL A 40 17.28 -22.99 8.80
CA VAL A 40 18.35 -24.00 8.89
C VAL A 40 18.25 -24.78 10.22
N VAL A 41 18.10 -24.08 11.34
CA VAL A 41 18.00 -24.71 12.67
C VAL A 41 16.73 -25.57 12.75
N GLU A 42 15.59 -25.05 12.28
CA GLU A 42 14.32 -25.79 12.25
C GLU A 42 14.39 -27.06 11.41
N ALA A 43 15.05 -26.99 10.25
CA ALA A 43 15.16 -28.15 9.36
C ALA A 43 16.24 -29.15 9.78
N ALA A 44 17.34 -28.70 10.40
CA ALA A 44 18.46 -29.56 10.74
C ALA A 44 18.29 -30.27 12.10
N SER A 45 17.71 -29.60 13.11
CA SER A 45 17.61 -30.12 14.47
C SER A 45 16.87 -31.46 14.59
N PRO A 46 15.77 -31.76 13.84
CA PRO A 46 15.09 -33.05 13.91
C PRO A 46 15.97 -34.21 13.49
N TYR A 47 16.88 -34.02 12.55
CA TYR A 47 17.74 -35.13 12.08
C TYR A 47 18.74 -35.59 13.13
N ALA A 48 19.28 -34.66 13.93
CA ALA A 48 20.13 -35.02 15.06
C ALA A 48 19.35 -35.86 16.10
N VAL A 49 18.12 -35.44 16.41
CA VAL A 49 17.25 -36.18 17.35
C VAL A 49 16.85 -37.57 16.78
N ILE A 50 16.49 -37.66 15.50
CA ILE A 50 16.16 -38.94 14.82
C ILE A 50 17.35 -39.90 14.91
N TRP A 51 18.55 -39.44 14.63
CA TRP A 51 19.75 -40.25 14.66
C TRP A 51 20.05 -40.77 16.10
N LEU A 52 19.99 -39.89 17.11
CA LEU A 52 20.18 -40.24 18.51
C LEU A 52 19.10 -41.24 19.01
N SER A 53 17.84 -41.01 18.62
CA SER A 53 16.72 -41.88 18.98
C SER A 53 16.88 -43.28 18.38
N ALA A 54 17.37 -43.36 17.14
CA ALA A 54 17.65 -44.65 16.52
C ALA A 54 18.71 -45.44 17.31
N ARG A 55 19.77 -44.79 17.80
CA ARG A 55 20.79 -45.39 18.65
C ARG A 55 20.24 -45.88 19.99
N LEU A 56 19.36 -45.08 20.61
CA LEU A 56 18.68 -45.45 21.84
C LEU A 56 17.82 -46.71 21.65
N VAL A 57 17.04 -46.76 20.56
CA VAL A 57 16.16 -47.92 20.27
C VAL A 57 16.98 -49.19 19.94
N ASP A 58 18.09 -49.04 19.20
CA ASP A 58 18.97 -50.17 18.90
C ASP A 58 19.59 -50.77 20.20
N GLU A 59 20.06 -49.93 21.16
CA GLU A 59 20.57 -50.39 22.46
C GLU A 59 19.46 -51.04 23.31
N LEU A 60 18.24 -50.49 23.28
CA LEU A 60 17.07 -51.02 23.98
C LEU A 60 16.67 -52.40 23.45
N SER A 61 16.83 -52.65 22.16
CA SER A 61 16.49 -53.90 21.49
C SER A 61 17.58 -54.97 21.63
N THR A 62 18.83 -54.59 21.97
CA THR A 62 19.98 -55.49 22.03
C THR A 62 20.44 -55.74 23.48
N LEU A 63 21.40 -54.99 23.96
CA LEU A 63 22.12 -55.25 25.22
C LEU A 63 21.47 -54.64 26.47
N ARG A 64 20.60 -53.64 26.31
CA ARG A 64 19.84 -52.96 27.37
C ARG A 64 20.69 -52.40 28.53
N ARG A 65 21.90 -51.94 28.25
CA ARG A 65 22.81 -51.42 29.26
C ARG A 65 22.31 -50.07 29.83
N PRO A 66 21.97 -50.00 31.15
CA PRO A 66 21.35 -48.81 31.72
C PRO A 66 22.20 -47.51 31.57
N GLU A 67 23.52 -47.65 31.75
CA GLU A 67 24.45 -46.50 31.64
C GLU A 67 24.50 -45.90 30.22
N ILE A 68 24.43 -46.78 29.20
CA ILE A 68 24.45 -46.33 27.80
C ILE A 68 23.10 -45.75 27.40
N LEU A 69 22.01 -46.33 27.85
CA LEU A 69 20.66 -45.82 27.66
C LEU A 69 20.54 -44.40 28.28
N ALA A 70 21.00 -44.26 29.53
CA ALA A 70 21.02 -42.95 30.21
C ALA A 70 21.83 -41.91 29.44
N LYS A 71 23.00 -42.27 28.87
CA LYS A 71 23.81 -41.38 28.02
C LYS A 71 23.03 -40.93 26.76
N TRP A 72 22.37 -41.82 26.04
CA TRP A 72 21.59 -41.48 24.85
C TRP A 72 20.41 -40.56 25.19
N VAL A 73 19.68 -40.84 26.27
CA VAL A 73 18.61 -39.99 26.76
C VAL A 73 19.12 -38.61 27.10
N LEU A 74 20.25 -38.50 27.83
CA LEU A 74 20.86 -37.22 28.17
C LEU A 74 21.25 -36.42 26.93
N TRP A 75 21.85 -37.06 25.92
CA TRP A 75 22.20 -36.42 24.66
C TRP A 75 20.97 -35.95 23.89
N ILE A 76 19.88 -36.74 23.83
CA ILE A 76 18.64 -36.33 23.17
C ILE A 76 18.06 -35.07 23.85
N VAL A 77 18.00 -35.07 25.19
CA VAL A 77 17.51 -33.93 25.97
C VAL A 77 18.40 -32.68 25.75
N ALA A 78 19.72 -32.87 25.84
CA ALA A 78 20.68 -31.75 25.67
C ALA A 78 20.60 -31.14 24.29
N VAL A 79 20.59 -31.96 23.23
CA VAL A 79 20.48 -31.47 21.83
C VAL A 79 19.15 -30.78 21.57
N SER A 80 18.05 -31.39 22.08
CA SER A 80 16.70 -30.81 21.94
C SER A 80 16.59 -29.47 22.67
N ALA A 81 17.11 -29.40 23.90
CA ALA A 81 17.10 -28.14 24.67
C ALA A 81 17.97 -27.05 24.01
N ALA A 82 19.16 -27.40 23.54
CA ALA A 82 20.04 -26.46 22.83
C ALA A 82 19.40 -25.94 21.54
N ALA A 83 18.77 -26.84 20.74
CA ALA A 83 18.05 -26.46 19.53
C ALA A 83 16.85 -25.55 19.83
N ALA A 84 16.08 -25.86 20.89
CA ALA A 84 14.93 -25.05 21.31
C ALA A 84 15.36 -23.64 21.77
N LEU A 85 16.43 -23.53 22.57
CA LEU A 85 16.97 -22.24 22.99
C LEU A 85 17.50 -21.42 21.82
N LEU A 86 18.26 -22.03 20.92
CA LEU A 86 18.76 -21.37 19.72
C LEU A 86 17.61 -20.89 18.83
N LYS A 87 16.61 -21.75 18.64
CA LYS A 87 15.41 -21.40 17.88
C LYS A 87 14.69 -20.20 18.51
N ALA A 88 14.48 -20.18 19.83
CA ALA A 88 13.80 -19.08 20.52
C ALA A 88 14.51 -17.74 20.31
N VAL A 89 15.85 -17.71 20.40
CA VAL A 89 16.66 -16.51 20.16
C VAL A 89 16.52 -16.05 18.70
N LEU A 90 16.63 -16.97 17.75
CA LEU A 90 16.50 -16.68 16.31
C LEU A 90 15.09 -16.22 15.95
N GLU A 91 14.04 -16.79 16.55
CA GLU A 91 12.66 -16.39 16.34
C GLU A 91 12.39 -14.98 16.85
N ARG A 92 12.93 -14.62 18.01
CA ARG A 92 12.85 -13.22 18.49
C ARG A 92 13.45 -12.25 17.48
N TRP A 93 14.65 -12.55 16.99
CA TRP A 93 15.30 -11.73 15.97
C TRP A 93 14.51 -11.68 14.66
N LYS A 94 14.02 -12.82 14.20
CA LYS A 94 13.16 -12.94 13.01
C LYS A 94 11.89 -12.07 13.13
N ASN A 95 11.21 -12.10 14.29
CA ASN A 95 9.97 -11.36 14.50
C ASN A 95 10.20 -9.84 14.49
N VAL A 96 11.26 -9.36 15.12
CA VAL A 96 11.64 -7.94 15.07
C VAL A 96 11.94 -7.49 13.63
N ARG A 97 12.69 -8.29 12.88
CA ARG A 97 13.01 -7.97 11.48
C ARG A 97 11.81 -8.09 10.55
N SER A 98 10.87 -8.98 10.85
CA SER A 98 9.61 -9.10 10.12
C SER A 98 8.78 -7.83 10.25
N GLU A 99 8.62 -7.33 11.47
CA GLU A 99 7.87 -6.10 11.75
C GLU A 99 8.51 -4.88 11.07
N LEU A 100 9.83 -4.75 11.16
CA LEU A 100 10.55 -3.68 10.45
C LEU A 100 10.35 -3.74 8.95
N LEU A 101 10.38 -4.93 8.35
CA LEU A 101 10.18 -5.11 6.91
C LEU A 101 8.75 -4.70 6.50
N ASP A 102 7.76 -5.07 7.31
CA ASP A 102 6.36 -4.74 7.05
C ASP A 102 6.09 -3.23 7.14
N ARG A 103 6.79 -2.51 8.03
CA ARG A 103 6.73 -1.03 8.10
C ARG A 103 7.46 -0.37 6.93
N GLN A 104 8.64 -0.86 6.58
CA GLN A 104 9.46 -0.26 5.52
C GLN A 104 8.81 -0.40 4.13
N LYS A 105 8.03 -1.44 3.87
CA LYS A 105 7.28 -1.55 2.60
C LYS A 105 6.23 -0.44 2.45
N GLU A 106 5.59 0.00 3.56
CA GLU A 106 4.63 1.11 3.52
C GLU A 106 5.32 2.44 3.18
N VAL A 107 6.54 2.65 3.68
CA VAL A 107 7.35 3.82 3.31
C VAL A 107 7.60 3.86 1.80
N LEU A 108 7.85 2.71 1.16
CA LEU A 108 8.06 2.64 -0.29
C LEU A 108 6.84 3.14 -1.08
N TYR A 109 5.64 2.76 -0.67
CA TYR A 109 4.41 3.22 -1.31
C TYR A 109 4.16 4.71 -1.06
N THR A 110 4.38 5.17 0.16
CA THR A 110 4.23 6.58 0.53
C THR A 110 5.20 7.47 -0.24
N GLU A 111 6.48 7.08 -0.33
CA GLU A 111 7.47 7.81 -1.14
C GLU A 111 7.06 7.88 -2.61
N LYS A 112 6.51 6.78 -3.16
CA LYS A 112 6.04 6.79 -4.54
C LYS A 112 4.90 7.78 -4.75
N PHE A 113 3.90 7.81 -3.86
CA PHE A 113 2.80 8.78 -3.95
C PHE A 113 3.28 10.22 -3.84
N LEU A 114 4.21 10.50 -2.91
CA LEU A 114 4.74 11.86 -2.72
C LEU A 114 5.57 12.36 -3.91
N ARG A 115 6.17 11.44 -4.68
CA ARG A 115 7.01 11.77 -5.85
C ARG A 115 6.30 11.65 -7.19
N MET A 116 5.11 11.11 -7.19
CA MET A 116 4.30 10.91 -8.40
C MET A 116 3.69 12.24 -8.84
N ASP A 117 3.53 12.42 -10.14
CA ASP A 117 2.79 13.57 -10.68
C ASP A 117 1.36 13.58 -10.15
N TYR A 118 0.84 14.75 -9.78
CA TYR A 118 -0.50 14.88 -9.21
C TYR A 118 -1.59 14.33 -10.14
N ALA A 119 -1.42 14.53 -11.44
CA ALA A 119 -2.32 13.98 -12.45
C ALA A 119 -2.44 12.45 -12.41
N ASP A 120 -1.35 11.76 -12.08
CA ASP A 120 -1.35 10.29 -11.94
C ASP A 120 -1.94 9.84 -10.60
N CYS A 121 -1.75 10.61 -9.52
CA CYS A 121 -2.40 10.38 -8.22
C CYS A 121 -3.93 10.51 -8.32
N ASP A 122 -4.41 11.43 -9.16
CA ASP A 122 -5.84 11.70 -9.33
C ASP A 122 -6.56 10.69 -10.21
N ARG A 123 -5.84 9.94 -11.06
CA ARG A 123 -6.44 8.91 -11.92
C ARG A 123 -7.10 7.81 -11.11
N GLN A 124 -8.35 7.51 -11.45
CA GLN A 124 -9.10 6.42 -10.81
C GLN A 124 -8.40 5.06 -10.94
N GLU A 125 -7.76 4.80 -12.08
CA GLU A 125 -7.01 3.57 -12.34
C GLU A 125 -5.84 3.38 -11.36
N THR A 126 -5.12 4.46 -11.03
CA THR A 126 -4.02 4.43 -10.04
C THR A 126 -4.55 4.16 -8.63
N ARG A 127 -5.67 4.79 -8.26
CA ARG A 127 -6.33 4.58 -6.96
C ARG A 127 -6.85 3.15 -6.83
N ASP A 128 -7.47 2.62 -7.87
CA ASP A 128 -7.98 1.24 -7.90
C ASP A 128 -6.83 0.24 -7.82
N LEU A 129 -5.75 0.45 -8.57
CA LEU A 129 -4.55 -0.39 -8.54
C LEU A 129 -3.92 -0.40 -7.14
N PHE A 130 -3.77 0.76 -6.52
CA PHE A 130 -3.23 0.84 -5.16
C PHE A 130 -4.14 0.21 -4.11
N SER A 131 -5.45 0.42 -4.21
CA SER A 131 -6.44 -0.25 -3.36
C SER A 131 -6.35 -1.77 -3.49
N GLN A 132 -6.19 -2.29 -4.72
CA GLN A 132 -6.00 -3.71 -4.98
C GLN A 132 -4.70 -4.24 -4.35
N ILE A 133 -3.60 -3.50 -4.47
CA ILE A 133 -2.30 -3.87 -3.86
C ILE A 133 -2.44 -3.99 -2.35
N ARG A 134 -3.05 -3.00 -1.68
CA ARG A 134 -3.28 -3.04 -0.23
C ARG A 134 -4.15 -4.20 0.19
N GLN A 135 -5.27 -4.41 -0.46
CA GLN A 135 -6.16 -5.53 -0.14
C GLN A 135 -5.46 -6.88 -0.26
N ASN A 136 -4.68 -7.09 -1.33
CA ASN A 136 -3.93 -8.32 -1.53
C ASN A 136 -2.87 -8.54 -0.43
N ALA A 137 -2.21 -7.47 0.01
CA ALA A 137 -1.22 -7.52 1.08
C ALA A 137 -1.85 -7.77 2.45
N ASP A 138 -2.90 -7.03 2.80
CA ASP A 138 -3.48 -7.03 4.14
C ASP A 138 -4.32 -8.30 4.43
N TRP A 139 -5.10 -8.77 3.45
CA TRP A 139 -5.99 -9.93 3.66
C TRP A 139 -5.34 -11.29 3.40
N SER A 140 -4.32 -11.34 2.57
CA SER A 140 -3.76 -12.63 2.12
C SER A 140 -2.22 -12.66 2.16
N GLY A 141 -1.57 -11.56 2.53
CA GLY A 141 -0.11 -11.44 2.62
C GLY A 141 0.61 -11.51 1.26
N TRP A 142 -0.11 -11.40 0.12
CA TRP A 142 0.49 -11.45 -1.21
C TRP A 142 1.45 -10.28 -1.48
N GLY A 143 2.29 -10.43 -2.48
CA GLY A 143 3.28 -9.44 -2.85
C GLY A 143 4.58 -9.54 -2.04
N PHE A 144 5.05 -8.43 -1.50
CA PHE A 144 6.32 -8.39 -0.75
C PHE A 144 6.32 -9.23 0.54
N ALA A 145 5.19 -9.33 1.23
CA ALA A 145 5.11 -10.08 2.49
C ALA A 145 5.43 -11.58 2.33
N HIS A 146 5.09 -12.17 1.17
CA HIS A 146 5.40 -13.58 0.89
C HIS A 146 6.89 -13.87 0.62
N LEU A 147 7.71 -12.85 0.35
CA LEU A 147 9.14 -13.06 0.12
C LEU A 147 9.82 -13.74 1.32
N LYS A 148 9.52 -13.30 2.55
CA LYS A 148 10.05 -13.90 3.79
C LYS A 148 9.69 -15.39 3.90
N LEU A 149 8.48 -15.75 3.48
CA LEU A 149 8.02 -17.15 3.46
C LEU A 149 8.82 -17.98 2.46
N TYR A 150 9.04 -17.47 1.24
CA TYR A 150 9.77 -18.22 0.21
C TYR A 150 11.24 -18.44 0.57
N TYR A 151 11.92 -17.46 1.17
CA TYR A 151 13.26 -17.67 1.69
C TYR A 151 13.31 -18.75 2.77
N THR A 152 12.36 -18.73 3.72
CA THR A 152 12.25 -19.74 4.77
C THR A 152 12.01 -21.11 4.17
N GLN A 153 11.00 -21.28 3.32
CA GLN A 153 10.62 -22.57 2.72
C GLN A 153 11.72 -23.13 1.80
N ALA A 154 12.39 -22.28 1.02
CA ALA A 154 13.48 -22.71 0.17
C ALA A 154 14.65 -23.27 1.00
N VAL A 155 15.04 -22.57 2.06
CA VAL A 155 16.11 -23.02 2.96
C VAL A 155 15.72 -24.27 3.73
N GLN A 156 14.49 -24.33 4.27
CA GLN A 156 13.96 -25.54 4.93
C GLN A 156 13.96 -26.73 3.99
N GLY A 157 13.46 -26.56 2.78
CA GLY A 157 13.40 -27.62 1.79
C GLY A 157 14.78 -28.15 1.42
N ILE A 158 15.74 -27.25 1.14
CA ILE A 158 17.12 -27.64 0.79
C ILE A 158 17.80 -28.34 1.97
N THR A 159 17.79 -27.73 3.15
CA THR A 159 18.40 -28.30 4.36
C THR A 159 17.76 -29.63 4.73
N GLY A 160 16.43 -29.70 4.61
CA GLY A 160 15.67 -30.90 4.88
C GLY A 160 15.99 -32.06 3.91
N ILE A 161 16.10 -31.79 2.62
CA ILE A 161 16.52 -32.78 1.62
C ILE A 161 17.93 -33.29 1.92
N LEU A 162 18.87 -32.40 2.21
CA LEU A 162 20.26 -32.79 2.49
C LEU A 162 20.36 -33.67 3.76
N GLY A 163 19.67 -33.27 4.84
CA GLY A 163 19.62 -34.02 6.08
C GLY A 163 18.96 -35.40 5.93
N ALA A 164 17.83 -35.44 5.21
CA ALA A 164 17.14 -36.69 4.93
C ALA A 164 17.98 -37.63 4.05
N ALA A 165 18.61 -37.10 3.00
CA ALA A 165 19.51 -37.87 2.13
C ALA A 165 20.66 -38.50 2.94
N ALA A 166 21.31 -37.69 3.79
CA ALA A 166 22.40 -38.20 4.64
C ALA A 166 21.99 -39.40 5.52
N LEU A 167 20.76 -39.40 6.04
CA LEU A 167 20.25 -40.49 6.86
C LEU A 167 19.71 -41.69 6.07
N THR A 168 19.35 -41.49 4.79
CA THR A 168 18.70 -42.55 3.97
C THR A 168 19.66 -43.33 3.07
N VAL A 169 20.86 -42.84 2.79
CA VAL A 169 21.85 -43.52 1.91
C VAL A 169 22.04 -44.97 2.33
N SER A 170 22.20 -45.22 3.62
CA SER A 170 22.44 -46.58 4.14
C SER A 170 21.21 -47.51 3.99
N LEU A 171 20.00 -47.02 3.86
CA LEU A 171 18.80 -47.84 3.57
C LEU A 171 18.93 -48.56 2.21
N PHE A 172 19.46 -47.86 1.21
CA PHE A 172 19.55 -48.34 -0.16
C PHE A 172 20.83 -49.18 -0.40
N THR A 173 21.87 -48.96 0.37
CA THR A 173 23.16 -49.67 0.22
C THR A 173 23.24 -50.96 1.04
N ARG A 174 22.55 -51.07 2.18
CA ARG A 174 22.51 -52.26 3.00
C ARG A 174 21.64 -53.36 2.36
N GLN A 175 22.20 -54.55 2.25
CA GLN A 175 21.54 -55.70 1.65
C GLN A 175 20.94 -56.64 2.73
N VAL A 176 19.83 -57.25 2.39
CA VAL A 176 19.24 -58.34 3.18
C VAL A 176 20.11 -59.59 3.01
N PRO A 177 20.57 -60.23 4.11
CA PRO A 177 21.37 -61.45 4.05
C PRO A 177 20.68 -62.58 3.28
N THR A 178 21.48 -63.43 2.62
CA THR A 178 20.96 -64.57 1.84
C THR A 178 20.19 -65.61 2.68
N SER A 179 20.43 -65.63 3.99
CA SER A 179 19.72 -66.43 4.95
C SER A 179 18.24 -66.06 5.15
N ALA A 180 17.81 -64.88 4.70
CA ALA A 180 16.43 -64.39 4.89
C ALA A 180 15.41 -64.96 3.87
N GLY A 181 15.80 -65.93 3.03
CA GLY A 181 14.90 -66.63 2.10
C GLY A 181 14.24 -65.65 1.08
N LYS A 182 12.90 -65.68 1.03
CA LYS A 182 12.13 -64.86 0.07
C LYS A 182 12.35 -63.33 0.19
N LEU A 183 12.79 -62.85 1.35
CA LEU A 183 13.03 -61.40 1.58
C LEU A 183 14.27 -60.88 0.82
N THR A 184 15.15 -61.77 0.32
CA THR A 184 16.26 -61.37 -0.54
C THR A 184 15.81 -60.69 -1.85
N ALA A 185 14.56 -60.93 -2.28
CA ALA A 185 13.95 -60.22 -3.42
C ALA A 185 13.94 -58.68 -3.25
N LEU A 186 13.98 -58.17 -2.01
CA LEU A 186 14.08 -56.72 -1.73
C LEU A 186 15.43 -56.11 -2.14
N ASN A 187 16.47 -56.94 -2.40
CA ASN A 187 17.75 -56.49 -2.93
C ASN A 187 17.74 -56.33 -4.46
N HIS A 188 16.69 -56.82 -5.13
CA HIS A 188 16.63 -56.80 -6.58
C HIS A 188 16.56 -55.35 -7.07
N PRO A 189 17.39 -54.94 -8.05
CA PRO A 189 17.43 -53.55 -8.53
C PRO A 189 16.09 -52.98 -8.98
N LEU A 190 15.24 -53.78 -9.62
CA LEU A 190 13.89 -53.36 -10.04
C LEU A 190 12.99 -52.96 -8.86
N PHE A 191 13.15 -53.62 -7.72
CA PHE A 191 12.38 -53.28 -6.51
C PHE A 191 12.82 -51.93 -5.95
N LEU A 192 14.14 -51.67 -5.89
CA LEU A 192 14.70 -50.40 -5.45
C LEU A 192 14.32 -49.26 -6.40
N VAL A 193 14.40 -49.50 -7.70
CA VAL A 193 13.98 -48.51 -8.73
C VAL A 193 12.48 -48.22 -8.60
N GLY A 194 11.66 -49.27 -8.37
CA GLY A 194 10.21 -49.09 -8.16
C GLY A 194 9.87 -48.18 -6.97
N ILE A 195 10.55 -48.37 -5.84
CA ILE A 195 10.38 -47.50 -4.64
C ILE A 195 10.84 -46.07 -4.93
N LEU A 196 11.99 -45.89 -5.61
CA LEU A 196 12.49 -44.54 -5.95
C LEU A 196 11.55 -43.84 -6.93
N LEU A 197 11.00 -44.56 -7.93
CA LEU A 197 10.01 -44.01 -8.85
C LEU A 197 8.71 -43.60 -8.14
N LEU A 198 8.26 -44.41 -7.17
CA LEU A 198 7.09 -44.08 -6.37
C LEU A 198 7.32 -42.81 -5.54
N ILE A 199 8.47 -42.72 -4.86
CA ILE A 199 8.85 -41.51 -4.11
C ILE A 199 8.86 -40.28 -5.05
N ALA A 200 9.49 -40.37 -6.21
CA ALA A 200 9.56 -39.32 -7.18
C ALA A 200 8.17 -38.93 -7.72
N ALA A 201 7.32 -39.91 -8.05
CA ALA A 201 5.97 -39.68 -8.54
C ALA A 201 5.11 -38.90 -7.52
N VAL A 202 5.11 -39.35 -6.26
CA VAL A 202 4.34 -38.70 -5.19
C VAL A 202 4.89 -37.29 -4.90
N THR A 203 6.22 -37.18 -4.86
CA THR A 203 6.91 -35.90 -4.64
C THR A 203 6.57 -34.86 -5.71
N CYS A 204 6.36 -35.27 -6.97
CA CYS A 204 5.99 -34.38 -8.07
C CYS A 204 4.47 -34.15 -8.16
N LEU A 205 3.67 -35.17 -7.99
CA LEU A 205 2.22 -35.15 -8.18
C LEU A 205 1.50 -34.35 -7.07
N GLY A 206 1.95 -34.46 -5.82
CA GLY A 206 1.40 -33.69 -4.69
C GLY A 206 1.44 -32.19 -4.92
N PRO A 207 2.60 -31.58 -5.16
CA PRO A 207 2.70 -30.15 -5.48
C PRO A 207 1.95 -29.73 -6.74
N ALA A 208 1.85 -30.59 -7.75
CA ALA A 208 1.05 -30.30 -8.95
C ALA A 208 -0.44 -30.17 -8.62
N LEU A 209 -0.97 -31.02 -7.74
CA LEU A 209 -2.34 -30.92 -7.23
C LEU A 209 -2.55 -29.65 -6.41
N VAL A 210 -1.62 -29.33 -5.52
CA VAL A 210 -1.64 -28.09 -4.73
C VAL A 210 -1.56 -26.86 -5.65
N GLY A 211 -0.72 -26.90 -6.70
CA GLY A 211 -0.63 -25.84 -7.71
C GLY A 211 -1.95 -25.57 -8.44
N ARG A 212 -2.73 -26.63 -8.73
CA ARG A 212 -4.11 -26.50 -9.27
C ARG A 212 -5.04 -25.75 -8.30
N ALA A 213 -4.93 -26.02 -7.01
CA ALA A 213 -5.70 -25.31 -6.00
C ALA A 213 -5.39 -23.81 -5.99
N TYR A 214 -4.10 -23.42 -6.08
CA TYR A 214 -3.71 -22.01 -6.14
C TYR A 214 -4.14 -21.33 -7.46
N SER A 215 -4.05 -22.03 -8.58
CA SER A 215 -4.55 -21.50 -9.85
C SER A 215 -6.05 -21.21 -9.81
N ALA A 216 -6.83 -22.05 -9.14
CA ALA A 216 -8.26 -21.81 -8.93
C ALA A 216 -8.51 -20.55 -8.08
N TRP A 217 -7.71 -20.29 -7.06
CA TRP A 217 -7.78 -19.04 -6.29
C TRP A 217 -7.46 -17.81 -7.11
N ASN A 218 -6.44 -17.86 -7.95
CA ASN A 218 -6.07 -16.72 -8.81
C ASN A 218 -7.19 -16.33 -9.78
N THR A 219 -7.96 -17.31 -10.29
CA THR A 219 -9.13 -17.00 -11.17
C THR A 219 -10.26 -16.30 -10.43
N LEU A 220 -10.32 -16.43 -9.12
CA LEU A 220 -11.34 -15.78 -8.27
C LEU A 220 -10.82 -14.49 -7.61
N ALA A 221 -9.53 -14.17 -7.74
CA ALA A 221 -8.90 -13.06 -7.02
C ALA A 221 -9.61 -11.72 -7.29
N GLU A 222 -10.01 -11.43 -8.52
CA GLU A 222 -10.74 -10.20 -8.88
C GLU A 222 -12.10 -10.11 -8.16
N GLN A 223 -12.85 -11.22 -8.13
CA GLN A 223 -14.15 -11.28 -7.45
C GLN A 223 -13.98 -11.16 -5.93
N VAL A 224 -12.96 -11.81 -5.38
CA VAL A 224 -12.62 -11.73 -3.95
C VAL A 224 -12.23 -10.29 -3.58
N CYS A 225 -11.39 -9.63 -4.39
CA CYS A 225 -11.02 -8.24 -4.17
C CYS A 225 -12.23 -7.30 -4.22
N PHE A 226 -13.14 -7.51 -5.16
CA PHE A 226 -14.40 -6.73 -5.22
C PHE A 226 -15.28 -6.96 -4.00
N GLY A 227 -15.47 -8.22 -3.59
CA GLY A 227 -16.26 -8.55 -2.40
C GLY A 227 -15.64 -8.01 -1.11
N ASN A 228 -14.32 -8.06 -0.99
CA ASN A 228 -13.63 -7.46 0.14
C ASN A 228 -13.80 -5.93 0.17
N ARG A 229 -13.79 -5.25 -0.98
CA ARG A 229 -14.09 -3.80 -1.05
C ARG A 229 -15.50 -3.50 -0.57
N VAL A 230 -16.49 -4.23 -1.07
CA VAL A 230 -17.90 -4.10 -0.65
C VAL A 230 -18.02 -4.38 0.85
N PHE A 231 -17.44 -5.47 1.32
CA PHE A 231 -17.46 -5.81 2.73
C PHE A 231 -16.78 -4.73 3.59
N SER A 232 -15.57 -4.29 3.23
CA SER A 232 -14.86 -3.24 3.97
C SER A 232 -15.65 -1.92 3.97
N HIS A 233 -16.24 -1.55 2.83
CA HIS A 233 -17.02 -0.32 2.73
C HIS A 233 -18.25 -0.33 3.64
N PHE A 234 -18.99 -1.43 3.67
CA PHE A 234 -20.25 -1.51 4.40
C PHE A 234 -20.13 -2.08 5.83
N ALA A 235 -19.26 -3.08 6.06
CA ALA A 235 -19.10 -3.70 7.37
C ALA A 235 -18.21 -2.89 8.32
N PHE A 236 -17.18 -2.21 7.77
CA PHE A 236 -16.34 -1.26 8.51
C PHE A 236 -16.77 0.19 8.33
N MET A 237 -18.03 0.43 8.01
CA MET A 237 -18.64 1.73 8.21
C MET A 237 -18.65 2.03 9.71
N GLN A 238 -17.46 2.38 10.25
CA GLN A 238 -17.27 2.54 11.68
C GLN A 238 -18.05 3.73 12.22
N PRO A 239 -18.65 3.62 13.41
CA PRO A 239 -19.05 4.78 14.18
C PRO A 239 -17.79 5.58 14.50
N GLY A 240 -17.76 6.86 14.16
CA GLY A 240 -16.59 7.73 14.38
C GLY A 240 -16.49 8.88 13.40
N ASP A 241 -17.09 8.75 12.23
CA ASP A 241 -17.29 9.85 11.29
C ASP A 241 -18.62 10.53 11.64
N LYS A 242 -18.55 11.51 12.56
CA LYS A 242 -19.75 12.16 13.14
C LYS A 242 -20.69 12.73 12.09
N GLU A 243 -20.14 13.23 10.99
CA GLU A 243 -20.92 13.81 9.89
C GLU A 243 -21.74 12.73 9.15
N LYS A 244 -21.13 11.60 8.87
CA LYS A 244 -21.80 10.47 8.22
C LYS A 244 -22.74 9.70 9.13
N ASP A 245 -22.49 9.71 10.44
CA ASP A 245 -23.34 8.99 11.41
C ASP A 245 -24.72 9.61 11.57
N MET A 246 -24.87 10.92 11.40
CA MET A 246 -26.17 11.58 11.39
C MET A 246 -27.01 11.12 10.20
N ASP A 247 -26.46 11.18 8.99
CA ASP A 247 -27.17 10.77 7.77
C ASP A 247 -27.53 9.29 7.78
N ARG A 248 -26.63 8.43 8.27
CA ARG A 248 -26.91 6.99 8.41
C ARG A 248 -28.13 6.71 9.27
N ARG A 249 -28.30 7.46 10.40
CA ARG A 249 -29.42 7.29 11.30
C ARG A 249 -30.72 7.89 10.75
N MET A 250 -30.61 9.10 10.18
CA MET A 250 -31.78 9.80 9.62
C MET A 250 -32.37 9.07 8.41
N TYR A 251 -31.53 8.53 7.55
CA TYR A 251 -31.97 7.88 6.31
C TYR A 251 -31.88 6.35 6.34
N ARG A 252 -31.69 5.73 7.53
CA ARG A 252 -31.62 4.27 7.74
C ARG A 252 -30.66 3.57 6.77
N GLN A 253 -29.52 4.20 6.47
CA GLN A 253 -28.55 3.69 5.49
C GLN A 253 -27.94 2.32 5.88
N SER A 254 -28.14 1.86 7.12
CA SER A 254 -27.81 0.49 7.56
C SER A 254 -28.55 -0.59 6.77
N GLU A 255 -29.79 -0.33 6.32
CA GLU A 255 -30.55 -1.27 5.51
C GLU A 255 -29.95 -1.45 4.11
N LEU A 256 -29.40 -0.37 3.53
CA LEU A 256 -28.64 -0.42 2.28
C LEU A 256 -27.35 -1.24 2.45
N ALA A 257 -26.61 -1.01 3.53
CA ALA A 257 -25.40 -1.75 3.83
C ALA A 257 -25.69 -3.26 3.98
N GLU A 258 -26.73 -3.61 4.72
CA GLU A 258 -27.15 -5.01 4.90
C GLU A 258 -27.56 -5.65 3.57
N HIS A 259 -28.32 -4.94 2.73
CA HIS A 259 -28.69 -5.42 1.40
C HIS A 259 -27.47 -5.74 0.53
N TYR A 260 -26.48 -4.82 0.46
CA TYR A 260 -25.28 -5.02 -0.33
C TYR A 260 -24.41 -6.15 0.21
N VAL A 261 -24.20 -6.24 1.53
CA VAL A 261 -23.42 -7.32 2.15
C VAL A 261 -24.06 -8.68 1.89
N ARG A 262 -25.39 -8.77 1.91
CA ARG A 262 -26.12 -10.02 1.60
C ARG A 262 -26.10 -10.36 0.10
N THR A 263 -26.27 -9.37 -0.77
CA THR A 263 -26.34 -9.58 -2.23
C THR A 263 -24.98 -9.89 -2.84
N VAL A 264 -23.92 -9.22 -2.37
CA VAL A 264 -22.54 -9.40 -2.82
C VAL A 264 -21.77 -10.38 -1.94
N ASN A 265 -22.45 -11.31 -1.28
CA ASN A 265 -21.85 -12.29 -0.39
C ASN A 265 -20.97 -13.29 -1.14
N ILE A 266 -19.73 -12.93 -1.41
CA ILE A 266 -18.76 -13.75 -2.13
C ILE A 266 -18.30 -14.96 -1.30
N PHE A 267 -18.38 -14.87 0.03
CA PHE A 267 -17.95 -15.92 0.95
C PHE A 267 -19.10 -16.82 1.45
N GLY A 268 -20.35 -16.50 1.11
CA GLY A 268 -21.52 -17.24 1.55
C GLY A 268 -21.66 -18.62 0.91
N VAL A 269 -22.54 -19.41 1.49
CA VAL A 269 -22.90 -20.73 0.96
C VAL A 269 -23.39 -20.63 -0.48
N GLY A 270 -22.82 -21.44 -1.38
CA GLY A 270 -23.18 -21.42 -2.81
C GLY A 270 -22.44 -20.39 -3.66
N SER A 271 -21.62 -19.52 -3.06
CA SER A 271 -20.77 -18.58 -3.78
C SER A 271 -19.70 -19.28 -4.65
N PRO A 272 -19.15 -18.60 -5.67
CA PRO A 272 -18.04 -19.15 -6.46
C PRO A 272 -16.83 -19.54 -5.61
N VAL A 273 -16.54 -18.79 -4.57
CA VAL A 273 -15.44 -19.06 -3.61
C VAL A 273 -15.73 -20.31 -2.79
N ALA A 274 -16.94 -20.44 -2.23
CA ALA A 274 -17.34 -21.62 -1.48
C ALA A 274 -17.33 -22.87 -2.36
N LYS A 275 -17.85 -22.80 -3.58
CA LYS A 275 -17.81 -23.91 -4.56
C LYS A 275 -16.39 -24.31 -4.91
N ALA A 276 -15.50 -23.35 -5.21
CA ALA A 276 -14.09 -23.64 -5.49
C ALA A 276 -13.37 -24.25 -4.29
N SER A 277 -13.66 -23.78 -3.06
CA SER A 277 -13.09 -24.32 -1.83
C SER A 277 -13.50 -25.77 -1.60
N GLN A 278 -14.76 -26.13 -1.84
CA GLN A 278 -15.29 -27.48 -1.67
C GLN A 278 -14.87 -28.44 -2.79
N THR A 279 -14.77 -27.95 -4.03
CA THR A 279 -14.47 -28.77 -5.21
C THR A 279 -12.98 -28.75 -5.54
N THR A 280 -12.53 -27.84 -6.41
CA THR A 280 -11.18 -27.87 -6.98
C THR A 280 -10.10 -27.74 -5.90
N VAL A 281 -10.26 -26.81 -4.96
CA VAL A 281 -9.26 -26.57 -3.89
C VAL A 281 -9.26 -27.69 -2.87
N GLY A 282 -10.42 -28.02 -2.33
CA GLY A 282 -10.56 -29.05 -1.28
C GLY A 282 -10.16 -30.44 -1.79
N LEU A 283 -10.69 -30.83 -2.96
CA LEU A 283 -10.37 -32.13 -3.56
C LEU A 283 -8.89 -32.26 -3.92
N SER A 284 -8.29 -31.21 -4.52
CA SER A 284 -6.87 -31.24 -4.85
C SER A 284 -5.97 -31.38 -3.62
N LYS A 285 -6.30 -30.69 -2.53
CA LYS A 285 -5.58 -30.80 -1.25
C LYS A 285 -5.78 -32.17 -0.59
N ALA A 286 -7.01 -32.68 -0.60
CA ALA A 286 -7.32 -34.01 -0.06
C ALA A 286 -6.57 -35.13 -0.80
N LEU A 287 -6.57 -35.09 -2.14
CA LEU A 287 -5.81 -36.03 -2.96
C LEU A 287 -4.30 -35.95 -2.70
N ALA A 288 -3.73 -34.76 -2.57
CA ALA A 288 -2.31 -34.59 -2.25
C ALA A 288 -1.97 -35.19 -0.87
N ALA A 289 -2.81 -34.96 0.14
CA ALA A 289 -2.64 -35.53 1.48
C ALA A 289 -2.75 -37.06 1.47
N SER A 290 -3.76 -37.61 0.78
CA SER A 290 -3.95 -39.08 0.64
C SER A 290 -2.75 -39.73 -0.04
N LEU A 291 -2.21 -39.11 -1.08
CA LEU A 291 -1.05 -39.59 -1.81
C LEU A 291 0.20 -39.66 -0.90
N SER A 292 0.40 -38.66 -0.07
CA SER A 292 1.48 -38.60 0.93
C SER A 292 1.32 -39.69 2.00
N ALA A 293 0.09 -39.93 2.46
CA ALA A 293 -0.20 -41.02 3.44
C ALA A 293 0.07 -42.39 2.86
N VAL A 294 -0.34 -42.66 1.62
CA VAL A 294 -0.06 -43.91 0.92
C VAL A 294 1.45 -44.15 0.77
N LEU A 295 2.20 -43.09 0.34
CA LEU A 295 3.65 -43.19 0.27
C LEU A 295 4.27 -43.58 1.62
N SER A 296 3.86 -42.89 2.69
CA SER A 296 4.35 -43.21 4.04
C SER A 296 4.08 -44.65 4.43
N GLY A 297 2.90 -45.18 4.14
CA GLY A 297 2.56 -46.60 4.40
C GLY A 297 3.44 -47.57 3.61
N VAL A 298 3.63 -47.32 2.31
CA VAL A 298 4.48 -48.18 1.46
C VAL A 298 5.94 -48.17 1.93
N VAL A 299 6.48 -46.96 2.23
CA VAL A 299 7.84 -46.82 2.77
C VAL A 299 7.98 -47.55 4.10
N TYR A 300 6.97 -47.46 4.98
CA TYR A 300 6.98 -48.17 6.27
C TYR A 300 7.06 -49.66 6.07
N VAL A 301 6.22 -50.23 5.21
CA VAL A 301 6.23 -51.69 4.89
C VAL A 301 7.58 -52.10 4.30
N PHE A 302 8.12 -51.35 3.34
CA PHE A 302 9.43 -51.64 2.72
C PHE A 302 10.57 -51.68 3.75
N VAL A 303 10.64 -50.66 4.63
CA VAL A 303 11.68 -50.56 5.65
C VAL A 303 11.53 -51.70 6.69
N CYS A 304 10.31 -51.97 7.13
CA CYS A 304 10.05 -53.07 8.08
C CYS A 304 10.42 -54.44 7.50
N LEU A 305 10.08 -54.73 6.25
CA LEU A 305 10.46 -55.97 5.59
C LEU A 305 11.97 -56.12 5.46
N LYS A 306 12.72 -55.07 5.17
CA LYS A 306 14.19 -55.09 5.16
C LYS A 306 14.79 -55.33 6.54
N ALA A 307 14.21 -54.73 7.58
CA ALA A 307 14.63 -54.96 8.97
C ALA A 307 14.34 -56.38 9.42
N LEU A 308 13.15 -56.92 9.10
CA LEU A 308 12.78 -58.33 9.37
C LEU A 308 13.74 -59.31 8.67
N GLY A 309 14.18 -58.95 7.46
CA GLY A 309 15.21 -59.69 6.73
C GLY A 309 16.63 -59.57 7.32
N GLY A 310 16.84 -58.79 8.38
CA GLY A 310 18.14 -58.67 9.07
C GLY A 310 19.12 -57.69 8.42
N ALA A 311 18.67 -56.79 7.50
CA ALA A 311 19.54 -55.80 6.86
C ALA A 311 20.05 -54.76 7.87
N PHE A 312 19.28 -54.44 8.90
CA PHE A 312 19.59 -53.44 9.93
C PHE A 312 18.69 -53.63 11.18
N GLY A 313 19.08 -53.03 12.32
CA GLY A 313 18.35 -53.10 13.58
C GLY A 313 17.03 -52.33 13.60
N ILE A 314 16.20 -52.59 14.62
CA ILE A 314 14.87 -51.98 14.78
C ILE A 314 14.95 -50.44 14.93
N GLY A 315 15.98 -49.94 15.58
CA GLY A 315 16.19 -48.47 15.70
C GLY A 315 16.36 -47.79 14.36
N SER A 316 16.99 -48.45 13.39
CA SER A 316 17.14 -47.96 12.03
C SER A 316 15.81 -47.88 11.26
N VAL A 317 14.77 -48.64 11.64
CA VAL A 317 13.42 -48.54 11.03
C VAL A 317 12.85 -47.16 11.23
N THR A 318 12.85 -46.67 12.47
CA THR A 318 12.36 -45.33 12.80
C THR A 318 13.14 -44.24 12.06
N GLN A 319 14.48 -44.40 12.00
CA GLN A 319 15.36 -43.47 11.26
C GLN A 319 14.99 -43.40 9.77
N TYR A 320 14.91 -44.53 9.10
CA TYR A 320 14.69 -44.58 7.65
C TYR A 320 13.28 -44.12 7.26
N VAL A 321 12.25 -44.56 7.99
CA VAL A 321 10.87 -44.12 7.74
C VAL A 321 10.77 -42.60 7.90
N SER A 322 11.27 -42.05 9.01
CA SER A 322 11.26 -40.61 9.26
C SER A 322 12.06 -39.84 8.19
N ALA A 323 13.22 -40.35 7.81
CA ALA A 323 14.07 -39.68 6.84
C ALA A 323 13.46 -39.67 5.42
N VAL A 324 12.88 -40.80 4.94
CA VAL A 324 12.26 -40.86 3.61
C VAL A 324 10.99 -39.99 3.53
N THR A 325 10.14 -40.06 4.56
CA THR A 325 8.92 -39.23 4.59
C THR A 325 9.26 -37.73 4.65
N THR A 326 10.27 -37.37 5.44
CA THR A 326 10.76 -35.97 5.51
C THR A 326 11.43 -35.53 4.21
N PHE A 327 12.17 -36.42 3.52
CA PHE A 327 12.71 -36.15 2.19
C PHE A 327 11.60 -35.77 1.20
N SER A 328 10.58 -36.65 1.09
CA SER A 328 9.45 -36.37 0.18
C SER A 328 8.70 -35.11 0.56
N GLY A 329 8.47 -34.85 1.85
CA GLY A 329 7.83 -33.62 2.33
C GLY A 329 8.61 -32.34 1.98
N ASN A 330 9.95 -32.34 2.18
CA ASN A 330 10.79 -31.20 1.87
C ASN A 330 10.93 -30.96 0.37
N ALA A 331 11.01 -32.02 -0.43
CA ALA A 331 11.03 -31.90 -1.89
C ALA A 331 9.68 -31.38 -2.41
N ALA A 332 8.57 -31.87 -1.86
CA ALA A 332 7.23 -31.33 -2.15
C ALA A 332 7.10 -29.86 -1.72
N LEU A 333 7.69 -29.46 -0.59
CA LEU A 333 7.74 -28.07 -0.13
C LEU A 333 8.45 -27.17 -1.14
N LEU A 334 9.61 -27.57 -1.66
CA LEU A 334 10.31 -26.79 -2.69
C LEU A 334 9.49 -26.61 -3.97
N LEU A 335 8.88 -27.70 -4.47
CA LEU A 335 8.04 -27.64 -5.66
C LEU A 335 6.79 -26.79 -5.44
N SER A 336 6.16 -26.89 -4.29
CA SER A 336 5.01 -26.06 -3.94
C SER A 336 5.42 -24.59 -3.78
N THR A 337 6.59 -24.31 -3.21
CA THR A 337 7.13 -22.93 -3.12
C THR A 337 7.28 -22.29 -4.49
N VAL A 338 7.76 -23.02 -5.49
CA VAL A 338 7.82 -22.52 -6.87
C VAL A 338 6.43 -22.22 -7.43
N SER A 339 5.45 -23.08 -7.14
CA SER A 339 4.06 -22.86 -7.55
C SER A 339 3.44 -21.61 -6.87
N HIS A 340 3.72 -21.42 -5.58
CA HIS A 340 3.34 -20.22 -4.84
C HIS A 340 4.01 -18.95 -5.39
N MET A 341 5.31 -19.03 -5.72
CA MET A 341 6.01 -17.91 -6.35
C MET A 341 5.37 -17.52 -7.68
N ARG A 342 4.94 -18.49 -8.49
CA ARG A 342 4.21 -18.20 -9.73
C ARG A 342 2.90 -17.45 -9.47
N ALA A 343 2.14 -17.88 -8.47
CA ALA A 343 0.91 -17.20 -8.07
C ALA A 343 1.21 -15.77 -7.57
N ASN A 344 2.23 -15.61 -6.73
CA ASN A 344 2.63 -14.31 -6.18
C ASN A 344 3.21 -13.35 -7.23
N ALA A 345 3.74 -13.86 -8.33
CA ALA A 345 4.34 -13.05 -9.38
C ALA A 345 3.33 -12.06 -10.01
N GLU A 346 2.06 -12.45 -10.14
CA GLU A 346 1.00 -11.55 -10.62
C GLU A 346 0.74 -10.39 -9.64
N PHE A 347 0.78 -10.66 -8.35
CA PHE A 347 0.64 -9.61 -7.32
C PHE A 347 1.84 -8.68 -7.28
N LEU A 348 3.05 -9.22 -7.42
CA LEU A 348 4.27 -8.40 -7.57
C LEU A 348 4.24 -7.56 -8.86
N LYS A 349 3.67 -8.09 -9.94
CA LYS A 349 3.49 -7.34 -11.19
C LYS A 349 2.59 -6.13 -10.98
N ALA A 350 1.47 -6.28 -10.27
CA ALA A 350 0.60 -5.17 -9.92
C ALA A 350 1.35 -4.10 -9.09
N ILE A 351 2.14 -4.53 -8.10
CA ILE A 351 2.98 -3.63 -7.29
C ILE A 351 3.96 -2.86 -8.19
N TYR A 352 4.67 -3.55 -9.10
CA TYR A 352 5.62 -2.89 -9.98
C TYR A 352 4.95 -2.04 -11.06
N THR A 353 3.76 -2.40 -11.52
CA THR A 353 2.97 -1.52 -12.39
C THR A 353 2.71 -0.18 -11.70
N PHE A 354 2.42 -0.18 -10.39
CA PHE A 354 2.27 1.04 -9.60
C PHE A 354 3.60 1.77 -9.35
N LEU A 355 4.63 1.06 -8.90
CA LEU A 355 5.92 1.67 -8.56
C LEU A 355 6.66 2.23 -9.79
N ASP A 356 6.44 1.65 -10.96
CA ASP A 356 7.07 2.03 -12.22
C ASP A 356 6.27 3.07 -13.00
N ILE A 357 5.13 3.60 -12.50
CA ILE A 357 4.44 4.72 -13.13
C ILE A 357 5.46 5.85 -13.32
N PRO A 358 5.78 6.26 -14.53
CA PRO A 358 6.76 7.31 -14.76
C PRO A 358 6.19 8.67 -14.35
N ASN A 359 7.03 9.58 -13.90
CA ASN A 359 6.67 10.98 -13.84
C ASN A 359 6.69 11.52 -15.28
N SER A 360 5.53 11.85 -15.80
CA SER A 360 5.34 12.28 -17.19
C SER A 360 5.50 13.79 -17.37
N MET A 361 5.33 14.56 -16.30
CA MET A 361 5.51 16.01 -16.34
C MET A 361 6.99 16.36 -16.51
N TYR A 362 7.26 17.22 -17.49
CA TYR A 362 8.62 17.65 -17.76
C TYR A 362 9.19 18.42 -16.56
N GLN A 363 10.30 17.94 -16.03
CA GLN A 363 11.04 18.59 -14.96
C GLN A 363 12.01 19.60 -15.57
N GLY A 364 11.61 20.87 -15.62
CA GLY A 364 12.44 21.94 -16.16
C GLY A 364 13.75 22.12 -15.38
N SER A 365 14.68 22.86 -15.95
CA SER A 365 16.00 23.13 -15.35
C SER A 365 16.17 24.56 -14.85
N LEU A 366 15.28 25.49 -15.24
CA LEU A 366 15.36 26.88 -14.83
C LEU A 366 14.90 27.05 -13.39
N THR A 367 15.66 27.79 -12.61
CA THR A 367 15.26 28.25 -11.28
C THR A 367 14.31 29.45 -11.41
N THR A 368 13.34 29.56 -10.53
CA THR A 368 12.56 30.79 -10.41
C THR A 368 13.46 31.86 -9.78
N GLU A 369 13.54 33.03 -10.43
CA GLU A 369 14.27 34.15 -9.84
C GLU A 369 13.61 34.55 -8.52
N LYS A 370 14.40 34.63 -7.45
CA LYS A 370 13.98 35.26 -6.19
C LYS A 370 14.04 36.77 -6.38
N ARG A 371 13.05 37.33 -7.05
CA ARG A 371 12.98 38.76 -7.30
C ARG A 371 12.67 39.50 -5.99
N SER A 372 13.50 40.44 -5.63
CA SER A 372 13.29 41.31 -4.46
C SER A 372 12.06 42.19 -4.61
N ASP A 373 11.71 42.55 -5.86
CA ASP A 373 10.53 43.32 -6.20
C ASP A 373 9.24 42.48 -6.23
N ARG A 374 9.37 41.11 -6.12
CA ARG A 374 8.27 40.15 -6.20
C ARG A 374 7.36 40.35 -7.42
N GLN A 375 7.81 41.02 -8.47
CA GLN A 375 7.04 41.28 -9.67
C GLN A 375 7.15 40.12 -10.66
N TYR A 376 6.04 39.50 -10.93
CA TYR A 376 5.90 38.44 -11.92
C TYR A 376 4.77 38.79 -12.89
N ASP A 377 4.87 38.37 -14.12
CA ASP A 377 3.84 38.47 -15.15
C ASP A 377 3.37 37.08 -15.53
N VAL A 378 2.09 36.78 -15.35
CA VAL A 378 1.50 35.51 -15.70
C VAL A 378 0.61 35.68 -16.91
N GLU A 379 0.79 34.80 -17.89
CA GLU A 379 0.01 34.84 -19.13
C GLU A 379 -0.45 33.45 -19.52
N PHE A 380 -1.75 33.26 -19.67
CA PHE A 380 -2.38 32.10 -20.27
C PHE A 380 -2.60 32.40 -21.75
N LYS A 381 -2.03 31.57 -22.65
CA LYS A 381 -2.13 31.72 -24.09
C LYS A 381 -2.86 30.53 -24.68
N ASP A 382 -4.09 30.75 -25.09
CA ASP A 382 -4.95 29.75 -25.75
C ASP A 382 -5.02 28.40 -25.02
N VAL A 383 -5.17 28.47 -23.69
CA VAL A 383 -5.09 27.30 -22.82
C VAL A 383 -6.39 26.51 -22.82
N SER A 384 -6.31 25.24 -23.23
CA SER A 384 -7.41 24.27 -23.11
C SER A 384 -6.97 23.08 -22.27
N PHE A 385 -7.89 22.61 -21.41
CA PHE A 385 -7.62 21.51 -20.48
C PHE A 385 -8.87 20.67 -20.22
N ARG A 386 -8.66 19.35 -20.16
CA ARG A 386 -9.62 18.36 -19.65
C ARG A 386 -8.94 17.42 -18.65
N TYR A 387 -9.70 16.98 -17.67
CA TYR A 387 -9.19 16.05 -16.66
C TYR A 387 -8.91 14.67 -17.27
N PRO A 388 -7.93 13.92 -16.73
CA PRO A 388 -7.65 12.55 -17.16
C PRO A 388 -8.91 11.67 -17.08
N GLY A 389 -9.22 10.97 -18.18
CA GLY A 389 -10.41 10.10 -18.25
C GLY A 389 -11.73 10.83 -18.58
N SER A 390 -11.71 12.15 -18.81
CA SER A 390 -12.87 12.94 -19.24
C SER A 390 -12.72 13.43 -20.67
N ASP A 391 -13.81 13.36 -21.45
CA ASP A 391 -13.89 13.96 -22.78
C ASP A 391 -14.39 15.42 -22.77
N ILE A 392 -14.79 15.92 -21.59
CA ILE A 392 -15.35 17.25 -21.40
C ILE A 392 -14.22 18.23 -21.11
N TRP A 393 -14.14 19.33 -21.85
CA TRP A 393 -13.22 20.43 -21.60
C TRP A 393 -13.60 21.16 -20.31
N ALA A 394 -12.68 21.20 -19.36
CA ALA A 394 -12.84 21.97 -18.12
C ALA A 394 -12.40 23.43 -18.30
N LEU A 395 -11.41 23.68 -19.19
CA LEU A 395 -11.06 25.00 -19.70
C LEU A 395 -10.93 24.92 -21.22
N ARG A 396 -11.31 26.00 -21.90
CA ARG A 396 -11.31 26.06 -23.37
C ARG A 396 -10.87 27.43 -23.85
N HIS A 397 -9.76 27.47 -24.62
CA HIS A 397 -9.22 28.69 -25.26
C HIS A 397 -9.06 29.86 -24.28
N VAL A 398 -8.60 29.58 -23.05
CA VAL A 398 -8.41 30.65 -22.04
C VAL A 398 -7.23 31.53 -22.43
N ASN A 399 -7.51 32.82 -22.62
CA ASN A 399 -6.53 33.86 -22.82
C ASN A 399 -6.68 34.88 -21.69
N MET A 400 -5.64 35.01 -20.87
CA MET A 400 -5.65 35.89 -19.72
C MET A 400 -4.24 36.30 -19.34
N ARG A 401 -4.05 37.59 -19.02
CA ARG A 401 -2.79 38.10 -18.53
C ARG A 401 -3.02 38.95 -17.29
N PHE A 402 -2.24 38.73 -16.25
CA PHE A 402 -2.28 39.51 -15.02
C PHE A 402 -0.88 39.72 -14.45
N LYS A 403 -0.69 40.89 -13.85
CA LYS A 403 0.59 41.28 -13.24
C LYS A 403 0.56 41.07 -11.73
N VAL A 404 1.70 40.69 -11.19
CA VAL A 404 1.91 40.54 -9.75
C VAL A 404 1.86 41.88 -9.03
N GLY A 405 1.42 41.86 -7.78
CA GLY A 405 1.18 43.05 -6.96
C GLY A 405 -0.25 43.56 -7.07
N LYS A 406 -1.12 42.88 -7.83
CA LYS A 406 -2.56 43.17 -7.92
C LYS A 406 -3.40 42.09 -7.26
N ARG A 407 -4.58 42.46 -6.81
CA ARG A 407 -5.62 41.57 -6.31
C ARG A 407 -6.53 41.17 -7.46
N LEU A 408 -6.51 39.93 -7.84
CA LEU A 408 -7.33 39.36 -8.90
C LEU A 408 -8.48 38.54 -8.28
N ALA A 409 -9.72 38.91 -8.58
CA ALA A 409 -10.87 38.07 -8.28
C ALA A 409 -11.21 37.15 -9.47
N ILE A 410 -11.48 35.90 -9.23
CA ILE A 410 -11.99 34.93 -10.20
C ILE A 410 -13.43 34.60 -9.82
N VAL A 411 -14.37 34.95 -10.67
CA VAL A 411 -15.81 34.75 -10.43
C VAL A 411 -16.46 33.96 -11.55
N GLY A 412 -17.61 33.37 -11.26
CA GLY A 412 -18.39 32.57 -12.22
C GLY A 412 -19.24 31.53 -11.53
N GLU A 413 -20.12 30.91 -12.30
CA GLU A 413 -20.98 29.82 -11.82
C GLU A 413 -20.19 28.58 -11.37
N ASN A 414 -20.84 27.68 -10.63
CA ASN A 414 -20.22 26.39 -10.30
C ASN A 414 -19.93 25.59 -11.56
N GLY A 415 -18.76 24.96 -11.63
CA GLY A 415 -18.32 24.24 -12.82
C GLY A 415 -17.77 25.09 -13.96
N SER A 416 -17.68 26.43 -13.81
CA SER A 416 -17.16 27.32 -14.87
C SER A 416 -15.64 27.22 -15.11
N GLY A 417 -14.89 26.41 -14.33
CA GLY A 417 -13.45 26.18 -14.54
C GLY A 417 -12.52 26.94 -13.58
N LYS A 418 -13.04 27.66 -12.57
CA LYS A 418 -12.24 28.50 -11.63
C LYS A 418 -11.15 27.71 -10.90
N THR A 419 -11.52 26.63 -10.21
CA THR A 419 -10.57 25.77 -9.48
C THR A 419 -9.60 25.07 -10.45
N THR A 420 -10.07 24.72 -11.67
CA THR A 420 -9.21 24.15 -12.71
C THR A 420 -8.13 25.14 -13.16
N PHE A 421 -8.48 26.42 -13.31
CA PHE A 421 -7.52 27.47 -13.61
C PHE A 421 -6.40 27.53 -12.56
N ILE A 422 -6.75 27.49 -11.25
CA ILE A 422 -5.76 27.50 -10.17
C ILE A 422 -4.89 26.24 -10.20
N LYS A 423 -5.49 25.07 -10.43
CA LYS A 423 -4.74 23.81 -10.52
C LYS A 423 -3.70 23.85 -11.65
N LEU A 424 -4.03 24.47 -12.78
CA LEU A 424 -3.09 24.67 -13.89
C LEU A 424 -2.06 25.76 -13.58
N LEU A 425 -2.47 26.87 -12.96
CA LEU A 425 -1.56 27.92 -12.52
C LEU A 425 -0.51 27.38 -11.55
N CYS A 426 -0.91 26.54 -10.59
CA CYS A 426 0.00 25.87 -9.66
C CYS A 426 0.74 24.69 -10.29
N ARG A 427 0.51 24.41 -11.57
CA ARG A 427 1.11 23.31 -12.30
C ARG A 427 0.90 21.93 -11.63
N LEU A 428 -0.29 21.71 -11.04
CA LEU A 428 -0.73 20.37 -10.63
C LEU A 428 -1.08 19.51 -11.86
N TYR A 429 -1.39 20.16 -12.98
CA TYR A 429 -1.57 19.58 -14.30
C TYR A 429 -0.88 20.46 -15.34
N ASP A 430 -0.42 19.88 -16.43
CA ASP A 430 -0.01 20.60 -17.63
C ASP A 430 -1.20 20.70 -18.62
N PRO A 431 -1.42 21.82 -19.31
CA PRO A 431 -2.50 21.95 -20.30
C PRO A 431 -2.25 21.06 -21.52
N GLN A 432 -3.33 20.58 -22.15
CA GLN A 432 -3.23 19.82 -23.40
C GLN A 432 -2.97 20.74 -24.60
N GLU A 433 -3.56 21.95 -24.59
CA GLU A 433 -3.38 22.93 -25.65
C GLU A 433 -2.98 24.28 -25.04
N GLY A 434 -2.22 25.06 -25.79
CA GLY A 434 -1.71 26.34 -25.34
C GLY A 434 -0.53 26.24 -24.38
N GLN A 435 -0.24 27.36 -23.74
CA GLN A 435 0.88 27.46 -22.79
C GLN A 435 0.60 28.49 -21.71
N ILE A 436 1.17 28.25 -20.53
CA ILE A 436 1.14 29.18 -19.39
C ILE A 436 2.55 29.75 -19.24
N LEU A 437 2.67 31.05 -19.22
CA LEU A 437 3.95 31.73 -19.15
C LEU A 437 4.09 32.47 -17.82
N LEU A 438 5.27 32.37 -17.22
CA LEU A 438 5.72 33.22 -16.13
C LEU A 438 6.88 34.07 -16.63
N ASN A 439 6.71 35.38 -16.62
CA ASN A 439 7.68 36.35 -17.19
C ASN A 439 8.07 36.02 -18.65
N GLY A 440 7.09 35.59 -19.47
CA GLY A 440 7.31 35.22 -20.86
C GLY A 440 7.94 33.83 -21.09
N ILE A 441 8.26 33.11 -20.04
CA ILE A 441 8.84 31.77 -20.12
C ILE A 441 7.78 30.72 -19.73
N ASP A 442 7.64 29.67 -20.54
CA ASP A 442 6.71 28.56 -20.25
C ASP A 442 7.04 27.94 -18.89
N ILE A 443 5.99 27.80 -18.05
CA ILE A 443 6.13 27.27 -16.68
C ILE A 443 6.73 25.87 -16.63
N ARG A 444 6.58 25.08 -17.69
CA ARG A 444 7.17 23.74 -17.82
C ARG A 444 8.70 23.76 -17.84
N LYS A 445 9.33 24.87 -18.19
CA LYS A 445 10.81 25.01 -18.23
C LYS A 445 11.43 25.25 -16.87
N TYR A 446 10.65 25.65 -15.87
CA TYR A 446 11.14 25.85 -14.50
C TYR A 446 11.24 24.50 -13.76
N ARG A 447 12.17 24.43 -12.82
CA ARG A 447 12.21 23.34 -11.84
C ARG A 447 10.90 23.32 -11.07
N TYR A 448 10.29 22.15 -10.98
CA TYR A 448 8.95 21.98 -10.40
C TYR A 448 8.87 22.51 -8.97
N ASP A 449 9.82 22.11 -8.10
CA ASP A 449 9.84 22.52 -6.69
C ASP A 449 10.03 24.04 -6.52
N ASP A 450 10.90 24.66 -7.36
CA ASP A 450 11.13 26.10 -7.33
C ASP A 450 9.87 26.84 -7.78
N TYR A 451 9.20 26.35 -8.82
CA TYR A 451 7.94 26.92 -9.31
C TYR A 451 6.81 26.80 -8.27
N MET A 452 6.63 25.62 -7.67
CA MET A 452 5.66 25.42 -6.58
C MET A 452 5.98 26.28 -5.34
N GLY A 453 7.25 26.61 -5.15
CA GLY A 453 7.72 27.45 -4.06
C GLY A 453 7.19 28.88 -4.10
N ILE A 454 6.80 29.41 -5.29
CA ILE A 454 6.29 30.79 -5.42
C ILE A 454 4.80 30.92 -5.06
N PHE A 455 4.07 29.84 -4.77
CA PHE A 455 2.65 29.85 -4.43
C PHE A 455 2.39 29.48 -2.98
N SER A 456 1.53 30.22 -2.31
CA SER A 456 0.85 29.85 -1.07
C SER A 456 -0.63 29.67 -1.39
N VAL A 457 -1.17 28.46 -1.26
CA VAL A 457 -2.53 28.13 -1.71
C VAL A 457 -3.36 27.58 -0.55
N VAL A 458 -4.56 28.11 -0.40
CA VAL A 458 -5.64 27.53 0.41
C VAL A 458 -6.69 27.02 -0.55
N PHE A 459 -6.76 25.70 -0.75
CA PHE A 459 -7.80 25.07 -1.55
C PHE A 459 -9.10 24.95 -0.76
N GLN A 460 -10.22 24.80 -1.45
CA GLN A 460 -11.54 24.62 -0.84
C GLN A 460 -11.61 23.37 0.04
N ASP A 461 -10.94 22.29 -0.39
CA ASP A 461 -10.89 20.98 0.27
C ASP A 461 -9.60 20.76 1.08
N PHE A 462 -9.06 21.86 1.67
CA PHE A 462 -7.88 21.76 2.51
C PHE A 462 -8.10 20.80 3.68
N GLN A 463 -7.02 20.14 4.13
CA GLN A 463 -7.05 19.26 5.30
C GLN A 463 -5.98 19.64 6.32
N LEU A 464 -6.38 19.55 7.58
CA LEU A 464 -5.46 19.57 8.71
C LEU A 464 -5.19 18.14 9.15
N ILE A 465 -4.00 17.91 9.66
CA ILE A 465 -3.56 16.58 10.09
C ILE A 465 -3.56 16.48 11.62
N CYS A 466 -3.67 15.28 12.16
CA CYS A 466 -3.58 15.01 13.61
C CYS A 466 -2.13 15.20 14.08
N GLN A 467 -1.70 16.46 14.14
CA GLN A 467 -0.36 16.90 14.54
C GLN A 467 -0.48 18.20 15.33
N PRO A 468 0.58 18.66 16.03
CA PRO A 468 0.58 19.93 16.72
C PRO A 468 0.15 21.10 15.81
N LEU A 469 -0.53 22.08 16.38
CA LEU A 469 -1.01 23.26 15.67
C LEU A 469 0.12 23.97 14.90
N GLY A 470 1.28 24.17 15.54
CA GLY A 470 2.43 24.80 14.88
C GLY A 470 2.96 23.99 13.71
N ALA A 471 2.96 22.66 13.79
CA ALA A 471 3.35 21.78 12.69
C ALA A 471 2.33 21.84 11.53
N ASN A 472 1.04 21.96 11.83
CA ASN A 472 0.00 22.18 10.81
C ASN A 472 0.17 23.51 10.07
N VAL A 473 0.58 24.57 10.76
CA VAL A 473 0.84 25.89 10.16
C VAL A 473 2.11 25.86 9.31
N ALA A 474 3.18 25.25 9.83
CA ALA A 474 4.48 25.25 9.15
C ALA A 474 4.60 24.19 8.02
N GLY A 475 3.79 23.14 8.08
CA GLY A 475 3.96 21.96 7.20
C GLY A 475 5.21 21.12 7.55
N SER A 476 5.81 21.33 8.73
CA SER A 476 7.00 20.66 9.21
C SER A 476 6.98 20.52 10.73
N MET A 477 7.68 19.50 11.26
CA MET A 477 7.87 19.36 12.71
C MET A 477 8.92 20.34 13.26
N GLU A 478 9.86 20.76 12.40
CA GLU A 478 10.86 21.78 12.72
C GLU A 478 10.44 23.09 12.09
N TYR A 479 10.17 24.12 12.90
CA TYR A 479 9.63 25.39 12.44
C TYR A 479 9.99 26.56 13.35
N ASP A 480 9.93 27.76 12.79
CA ASP A 480 10.05 29.03 13.53
C ASP A 480 8.74 29.28 14.30
N ARG A 481 8.82 29.22 15.64
CA ARG A 481 7.66 29.34 16.52
C ARG A 481 7.06 30.75 16.52
N ASP A 482 7.88 31.78 16.45
CA ASP A 482 7.42 33.18 16.47
C ASP A 482 6.72 33.52 15.16
N ARG A 483 7.27 33.07 14.04
CA ARG A 483 6.64 33.20 12.73
C ARG A 483 5.32 32.43 12.64
N ALA A 484 5.23 31.22 13.20
CA ALA A 484 3.99 30.43 13.22
C ALA A 484 2.92 31.11 14.10
N ARG A 485 3.32 31.64 15.25
CA ARG A 485 2.43 32.42 16.13
C ARG A 485 1.92 33.68 15.43
N LYS A 486 2.81 34.44 14.81
CA LYS A 486 2.44 35.63 14.04
C LYS A 486 1.45 35.28 12.93
N ALA A 487 1.72 34.25 12.14
CA ALA A 487 0.82 33.83 11.06
C ALA A 487 -0.59 33.47 11.55
N LEU A 488 -0.72 32.84 12.74
CA LEU A 488 -2.00 32.54 13.36
C LEU A 488 -2.74 33.81 13.83
N ILE A 489 -2.01 34.78 14.40
CA ILE A 489 -2.58 36.05 14.82
C ILE A 489 -3.08 36.83 13.60
N ASP A 490 -2.27 36.92 12.56
CA ASP A 490 -2.61 37.61 11.31
C ASP A 490 -3.81 36.94 10.61
N ALA A 491 -3.99 35.62 10.74
CA ALA A 491 -5.15 34.87 10.26
C ALA A 491 -6.41 34.99 11.15
N GLY A 492 -6.37 35.81 12.21
CA GLY A 492 -7.52 35.97 13.12
C GLY A 492 -7.76 34.79 14.07
N PHE A 493 -6.71 34.07 14.46
CA PHE A 493 -6.78 32.92 15.38
C PHE A 493 -6.25 33.25 16.80
N ALA A 494 -6.02 34.51 17.09
CA ALA A 494 -5.34 34.98 18.33
C ALA A 494 -6.07 34.53 19.60
N ASP A 495 -7.38 34.78 19.71
CA ASP A 495 -8.18 34.46 20.91
C ASP A 495 -8.20 32.97 21.18
N ARG A 496 -8.38 32.17 20.14
CA ARG A 496 -8.40 30.72 20.24
C ARG A 496 -7.03 30.17 20.63
N LEU A 497 -5.95 30.71 20.06
CA LEU A 497 -4.58 30.35 20.41
C LEU A 497 -4.27 30.67 21.88
N ALA A 498 -4.76 31.79 22.40
CA ALA A 498 -4.61 32.17 23.81
C ALA A 498 -5.39 31.23 24.76
N ALA A 499 -6.51 30.69 24.30
CA ALA A 499 -7.31 29.72 25.06
C ALA A 499 -6.74 28.29 25.03
N MET A 500 -5.76 28.00 24.20
CA MET A 500 -5.12 26.68 24.13
C MET A 500 -3.97 26.58 25.13
N GLU A 501 -4.10 25.75 26.16
CA GLU A 501 -3.08 25.60 27.24
C GLU A 501 -1.66 25.28 26.71
N LYS A 502 -1.57 24.44 25.67
CA LYS A 502 -0.30 24.03 25.06
C LYS A 502 0.13 24.94 23.88
N GLY A 503 -0.66 25.99 23.56
CA GLY A 503 -0.37 26.92 22.46
C GLY A 503 -0.09 26.19 21.15
N LEU A 504 1.08 26.44 20.53
CA LEU A 504 1.49 25.81 19.26
C LEU A 504 1.69 24.28 19.35
N ASP A 505 1.90 23.74 20.55
CA ASP A 505 2.08 22.30 20.76
C ASP A 505 0.75 21.57 21.01
N THR A 506 -0.38 22.27 20.94
CA THR A 506 -1.72 21.68 21.03
C THR A 506 -1.94 20.72 19.86
N MET A 507 -2.19 19.44 20.16
CA MET A 507 -2.56 18.43 19.17
C MET A 507 -3.94 18.74 18.59
N LEU A 508 -4.07 18.74 17.28
CA LEU A 508 -5.35 18.81 16.60
C LEU A 508 -5.95 17.42 16.46
N TYR A 509 -7.26 17.34 16.70
CA TYR A 509 -8.08 16.13 16.67
C TYR A 509 -7.70 15.03 17.68
N LYS A 510 -8.68 14.23 18.04
CA LYS A 510 -8.53 13.17 19.05
C LYS A 510 -8.12 11.80 18.49
N ASN A 511 -7.88 11.71 17.19
CA ASN A 511 -7.59 10.42 16.53
C ASN A 511 -6.29 9.77 17.02
N LEU A 512 -5.29 10.56 17.42
CA LEU A 512 -3.97 10.07 17.87
C LEU A 512 -3.64 10.45 19.32
N SER A 513 -4.41 11.37 19.94
CA SER A 513 -4.17 11.84 21.31
C SER A 513 -5.48 12.13 22.00
N GLU A 514 -5.66 11.62 23.23
CA GLU A 514 -6.84 11.90 24.04
C GLU A 514 -6.98 13.40 24.38
N ASP A 515 -5.83 14.10 24.51
CA ASP A 515 -5.75 15.54 24.75
C ASP A 515 -5.94 16.40 23.49
N GLY A 516 -6.22 15.77 22.34
CA GLY A 516 -6.41 16.45 21.07
C GLY A 516 -7.63 17.39 21.11
N VAL A 517 -7.47 18.56 20.49
CA VAL A 517 -8.51 19.59 20.42
C VAL A 517 -9.22 19.53 19.07
N GLU A 518 -10.54 19.43 19.12
CA GLU A 518 -11.38 19.59 17.93
C GLU A 518 -11.46 21.06 17.54
N VAL A 519 -11.39 21.33 16.25
CA VAL A 519 -11.53 22.67 15.66
C VAL A 519 -12.79 22.74 14.82
N SER A 520 -13.47 23.88 14.87
CA SER A 520 -14.62 24.16 13.99
C SER A 520 -14.15 24.37 12.55
N GLY A 521 -15.06 24.29 11.56
CA GLY A 521 -14.75 24.57 10.16
C GLY A 521 -14.11 25.94 9.95
N GLY A 522 -14.62 26.98 10.62
CA GLY A 522 -14.04 28.33 10.55
C GLY A 522 -12.67 28.43 11.21
N GLU A 523 -12.44 27.75 12.33
CA GLU A 523 -11.13 27.65 12.98
C GLU A 523 -10.12 26.91 12.08
N ALA A 524 -10.52 25.81 11.47
CA ALA A 524 -9.70 25.05 10.53
C ALA A 524 -9.30 25.91 9.32
N GLN A 525 -10.22 26.73 8.83
CA GLN A 525 -9.97 27.66 7.72
C GLN A 525 -8.97 28.75 8.09
N LYS A 526 -9.06 29.33 9.29
CA LYS A 526 -8.07 30.28 9.81
C LYS A 526 -6.69 29.65 9.93
N ILE A 527 -6.59 28.39 10.35
CA ILE A 527 -5.31 27.66 10.41
C ILE A 527 -4.75 27.43 8.99
N ALA A 528 -5.61 27.10 8.00
CA ALA A 528 -5.18 26.95 6.61
C ALA A 528 -4.67 28.28 6.01
N ILE A 529 -5.31 29.41 6.33
CA ILE A 529 -4.84 30.75 5.99
C ILE A 529 -3.49 31.03 6.67
N ALA A 530 -3.34 30.74 7.95
CA ALA A 530 -2.09 30.89 8.68
C ALA A 530 -0.95 30.08 8.03
N ARG A 531 -1.23 28.86 7.52
CA ARG A 531 -0.27 28.05 6.74
C ARG A 531 0.20 28.79 5.47
N ALA A 532 -0.71 29.43 4.76
CA ALA A 532 -0.37 30.18 3.57
C ALA A 532 0.48 31.41 3.91
N LEU A 533 0.18 32.10 5.02
CA LEU A 533 0.96 33.24 5.53
C LEU A 533 2.34 32.83 6.02
N TYR A 534 2.44 31.71 6.72
CA TYR A 534 3.72 31.18 7.18
C TYR A 534 4.65 30.86 6.01
N LYS A 535 4.13 30.29 4.91
CA LYS A 535 4.93 30.02 3.70
C LYS A 535 5.51 31.30 3.08
N ASP A 536 4.78 32.42 3.15
CA ASP A 536 5.18 33.75 2.67
C ASP A 536 5.65 33.79 1.20
N ALA A 537 4.92 33.06 0.34
CA ALA A 537 5.21 33.04 -1.09
C ALA A 537 4.76 34.35 -1.79
N PRO A 538 5.34 34.67 -2.96
CA PRO A 538 4.95 35.86 -3.79
C PRO A 538 3.49 35.85 -4.21
N PHE A 539 2.92 34.65 -4.48
CA PHE A 539 1.51 34.49 -4.80
C PHE A 539 0.77 33.87 -3.62
N ILE A 540 -0.33 34.49 -3.21
CA ILE A 540 -1.30 33.92 -2.30
C ILE A 540 -2.60 33.63 -3.06
N ILE A 541 -3.06 32.39 -3.03
CA ILE A 541 -4.26 31.93 -3.72
C ILE A 541 -5.22 31.40 -2.69
N LEU A 542 -6.44 31.91 -2.71
CA LEU A 542 -7.48 31.53 -1.76
C LEU A 542 -8.71 31.09 -2.55
N ASP A 543 -9.00 29.78 -2.49
CA ASP A 543 -10.16 29.19 -3.15
C ASP A 543 -11.30 29.08 -2.12
N GLU A 544 -12.29 29.98 -2.22
CA GLU A 544 -13.44 30.12 -1.33
C GLU A 544 -13.07 30.22 0.17
N PRO A 545 -12.19 31.17 0.54
CA PRO A 545 -11.59 31.20 1.87
C PRO A 545 -12.57 31.56 2.99
N THR A 546 -13.83 31.83 2.68
CA THR A 546 -14.85 32.26 3.65
C THR A 546 -16.07 31.36 3.68
N ALA A 547 -16.06 30.21 3.00
CA ALA A 547 -17.22 29.32 2.88
C ALA A 547 -17.74 28.81 4.24
N ALA A 548 -16.86 28.63 5.23
CA ALA A 548 -17.20 28.17 6.56
C ALA A 548 -17.24 29.27 7.64
N LEU A 549 -17.12 30.54 7.24
CA LEU A 549 -17.08 31.68 8.15
C LEU A 549 -18.45 32.40 8.22
N ASP A 550 -18.75 32.94 9.39
CA ASP A 550 -19.86 33.86 9.55
C ASP A 550 -19.54 35.22 8.89
N PRO A 551 -20.56 36.07 8.59
CA PRO A 551 -20.36 37.34 7.89
C PRO A 551 -19.42 38.32 8.61
N ILE A 552 -19.33 38.26 9.95
CA ILE A 552 -18.47 39.15 10.74
C ILE A 552 -17.02 38.71 10.60
N ALA A 553 -16.75 37.41 10.80
CA ALA A 553 -15.43 36.83 10.61
C ALA A 553 -14.95 36.96 9.15
N GLU A 554 -15.87 36.87 8.19
CA GLU A 554 -15.59 37.11 6.79
C GLU A 554 -15.14 38.56 6.55
N ALA A 555 -15.89 39.54 7.05
CA ALA A 555 -15.55 40.95 6.93
C ALA A 555 -14.20 41.29 7.61
N GLU A 556 -13.93 40.68 8.77
CA GLU A 556 -12.65 40.83 9.46
C GLU A 556 -11.47 40.31 8.61
N ILE A 557 -11.62 39.14 8.02
CA ILE A 557 -10.59 38.56 7.15
C ILE A 557 -10.39 39.43 5.92
N TYR A 558 -11.46 39.91 5.26
CA TYR A 558 -11.34 40.81 4.10
C TYR A 558 -10.72 42.15 4.46
N SER A 559 -11.02 42.72 5.62
CA SER A 559 -10.38 43.97 6.07
C SER A 559 -8.87 43.82 6.32
N LYS A 560 -8.45 42.64 6.79
CA LYS A 560 -7.04 42.30 7.01
C LYS A 560 -6.33 41.83 5.73
N PHE A 561 -7.06 41.52 4.67
CA PHE A 561 -6.44 41.08 3.42
C PHE A 561 -5.50 42.11 2.78
N ASP A 562 -5.76 43.40 2.95
CA ASP A 562 -4.85 44.44 2.50
C ASP A 562 -3.50 44.37 3.25
N GLU A 563 -3.53 44.07 4.54
CA GLU A 563 -2.34 43.86 5.36
C GLU A 563 -1.67 42.50 5.02
N ILE A 564 -2.47 41.47 4.80
CA ILE A 564 -2.04 40.09 4.48
C ILE A 564 -1.44 40.00 3.09
N ALA A 565 -2.09 40.61 2.10
CA ALA A 565 -1.61 40.63 0.72
C ALA A 565 -0.35 41.50 0.60
N GLY A 566 -0.28 42.66 1.28
CA GLY A 566 0.84 43.57 1.21
C GLY A 566 1.27 43.83 -0.24
N ASN A 567 2.54 43.53 -0.55
CA ASN A 567 3.09 43.64 -1.92
C ASN A 567 2.98 42.31 -2.72
N LYS A 568 2.15 41.36 -2.28
CA LYS A 568 1.97 40.07 -2.95
C LYS A 568 0.86 40.12 -3.97
N THR A 569 0.87 39.19 -4.90
CA THR A 569 -0.30 38.94 -5.74
C THR A 569 -1.28 38.08 -4.97
N ALA A 570 -2.49 38.56 -4.83
CA ALA A 570 -3.56 37.79 -4.21
C ALA A 570 -4.59 37.40 -5.28
N ILE A 571 -4.87 36.11 -5.39
CA ILE A 571 -5.89 35.57 -6.29
C ILE A 571 -7.00 34.97 -5.41
N TYR A 572 -8.20 35.51 -5.61
CA TYR A 572 -9.39 35.12 -4.86
C TYR A 572 -10.38 34.41 -5.78
N ILE A 573 -10.77 33.20 -5.45
CA ILE A 573 -11.98 32.61 -6.00
C ILE A 573 -13.09 32.86 -4.98
N SER A 574 -14.15 33.53 -5.39
CA SER A 574 -15.29 33.79 -4.52
C SER A 574 -16.61 33.57 -5.27
N HIS A 575 -17.54 32.95 -4.58
CA HIS A 575 -18.94 32.92 -4.98
C HIS A 575 -19.71 34.14 -4.43
N ARG A 576 -19.12 34.91 -3.52
CA ARG A 576 -19.68 36.14 -2.95
C ARG A 576 -19.07 37.35 -3.64
N LEU A 577 -19.85 37.97 -4.51
CA LEU A 577 -19.38 39.09 -5.31
C LEU A 577 -19.09 40.36 -4.48
N SER A 578 -19.64 40.44 -3.24
CA SER A 578 -19.33 41.54 -2.32
C SER A 578 -17.83 41.70 -2.03
N SER A 579 -17.09 40.58 -2.00
CA SER A 579 -15.63 40.58 -1.82
C SER A 579 -14.86 41.05 -3.03
N CYS A 580 -15.45 41.02 -4.23
CA CYS A 580 -14.78 41.45 -5.46
C CYS A 580 -14.56 42.96 -5.52
N LYS A 581 -15.29 43.77 -4.72
CA LYS A 581 -15.10 45.22 -4.62
C LYS A 581 -13.68 45.63 -4.16
N PHE A 582 -13.03 44.75 -3.39
CA PHE A 582 -11.68 44.98 -2.86
C PHE A 582 -10.57 44.54 -3.82
N CYS A 583 -10.93 43.96 -4.98
CA CYS A 583 -9.97 43.51 -5.97
C CYS A 583 -9.72 44.56 -7.03
N ASP A 584 -8.46 44.61 -7.49
CA ASP A 584 -8.04 45.56 -8.54
C ASP A 584 -8.54 45.13 -9.91
N GLU A 585 -8.74 43.82 -10.09
CA GLU A 585 -9.14 43.21 -11.35
C GLU A 585 -10.02 41.98 -11.11
N ILE A 586 -11.00 41.77 -11.96
CA ILE A 586 -11.96 40.65 -11.89
C ILE A 586 -11.97 39.95 -13.23
N ALA A 587 -11.82 38.62 -13.20
CA ALA A 587 -11.99 37.72 -14.34
C ALA A 587 -13.26 36.89 -14.19
N VAL A 588 -14.15 36.94 -15.17
CA VAL A 588 -15.43 36.24 -15.19
C VAL A 588 -15.31 34.99 -16.02
N PHE A 589 -15.46 33.84 -15.38
CA PHE A 589 -15.44 32.52 -16.01
C PHE A 589 -16.87 32.06 -16.33
N HIS A 590 -17.04 31.53 -17.52
CA HIS A 590 -18.29 30.90 -17.97
C HIS A 590 -17.95 29.76 -18.94
N GLU A 591 -18.52 28.58 -18.71
CA GLU A 591 -18.33 27.37 -19.54
C GLU A 591 -16.86 27.09 -19.94
N GLY A 592 -15.95 27.23 -18.99
CA GLY A 592 -14.53 26.95 -19.19
C GLY A 592 -13.73 28.05 -19.89
N ALA A 593 -14.32 29.21 -20.16
CA ALA A 593 -13.67 30.34 -20.80
C ALA A 593 -13.74 31.62 -19.95
N VAL A 594 -12.78 32.51 -20.13
CA VAL A 594 -12.81 33.88 -19.57
C VAL A 594 -13.59 34.77 -20.55
N ILE A 595 -14.75 35.25 -20.13
CA ILE A 595 -15.66 36.04 -21.00
C ILE A 595 -15.60 37.55 -20.74
N GLN A 596 -15.22 37.97 -19.54
CA GLN A 596 -15.05 39.37 -19.18
C GLN A 596 -13.85 39.53 -18.24
N GLN A 597 -13.11 40.61 -18.35
CA GLN A 597 -12.01 40.99 -17.47
C GLN A 597 -11.97 42.52 -17.34
N GLY A 598 -11.87 43.03 -16.11
CA GLY A 598 -11.84 44.48 -15.83
C GLY A 598 -12.03 44.77 -14.35
N SER A 599 -12.12 46.05 -14.00
CA SER A 599 -12.43 46.51 -12.65
C SER A 599 -13.92 46.29 -12.31
N HIS A 600 -14.25 46.32 -11.03
CA HIS A 600 -15.63 46.22 -10.54
C HIS A 600 -16.55 47.26 -11.21
N ALA A 601 -16.08 48.52 -11.31
CA ALA A 601 -16.86 49.61 -11.89
C ALA A 601 -17.09 49.42 -13.40
N GLU A 602 -16.07 49.00 -14.15
CA GLU A 602 -16.18 48.73 -15.60
C GLU A 602 -17.15 47.58 -15.88
N LEU A 603 -17.04 46.49 -15.12
CA LEU A 603 -17.89 45.32 -15.33
C LEU A 603 -19.36 45.56 -14.92
N LEU A 604 -19.63 46.40 -13.93
CA LEU A 604 -20.98 46.85 -13.57
C LEU A 604 -21.59 47.79 -14.59
N ALA A 605 -20.79 48.60 -15.27
CA ALA A 605 -21.30 49.49 -16.32
C ALA A 605 -21.82 48.73 -17.54
N ASP A 606 -21.30 47.54 -17.78
CA ASP A 606 -21.77 46.61 -18.84
C ASP A 606 -23.02 45.85 -18.36
N ARG A 607 -24.19 46.46 -18.52
CA ARG A 607 -25.50 45.92 -18.10
C ARG A 607 -25.88 44.60 -18.84
N GLY A 608 -25.30 44.35 -20.01
CA GLY A 608 -25.51 43.11 -20.75
C GLY A 608 -24.55 42.01 -20.38
N GLY A 609 -23.53 42.31 -19.56
CA GLY A 609 -22.48 41.40 -19.18
C GLY A 609 -22.90 40.39 -18.11
N LYS A 610 -22.21 39.25 -18.11
CA LYS A 610 -22.44 38.17 -17.13
C LYS A 610 -22.16 38.60 -15.70
N TYR A 611 -21.13 39.48 -15.49
CA TYR A 611 -20.82 40.00 -14.17
C TYR A 611 -21.99 40.80 -13.58
N TYR A 612 -22.61 41.67 -14.37
CA TYR A 612 -23.78 42.45 -13.95
C TYR A 612 -24.95 41.53 -13.58
N ALA A 613 -25.20 40.49 -14.38
CA ALA A 613 -26.24 39.50 -14.08
C ALA A 613 -26.00 38.77 -12.76
N LEU A 614 -24.78 38.30 -12.54
CA LEU A 614 -24.37 37.60 -11.29
C LEU A 614 -24.46 38.54 -10.07
N TRP A 615 -24.01 39.81 -10.23
CA TRP A 615 -24.08 40.82 -9.18
C TRP A 615 -25.53 41.10 -8.75
N ASN A 616 -26.40 41.38 -9.71
CA ASN A 616 -27.80 41.68 -9.41
C ASN A 616 -28.53 40.48 -8.79
N ALA A 617 -28.24 39.27 -9.24
CA ALA A 617 -28.81 38.07 -8.64
C ALA A 617 -28.44 37.92 -7.15
N GLN A 618 -27.24 38.35 -6.76
CA GLN A 618 -26.84 38.34 -5.34
C GLN A 618 -27.35 39.59 -4.60
N ALA A 619 -27.35 40.74 -5.20
CA ALA A 619 -27.78 42.02 -4.59
C ALA A 619 -29.28 41.98 -4.20
N GLN A 620 -30.11 41.28 -4.95
CA GLN A 620 -31.55 41.10 -4.64
C GLN A 620 -31.81 40.49 -3.27
N TYR A 621 -30.89 39.66 -2.75
CA TYR A 621 -30.99 39.06 -1.43
C TYR A 621 -30.58 39.96 -0.26
N TYR A 622 -29.98 41.16 -0.57
CA TYR A 622 -29.48 42.11 0.45
C TYR A 622 -30.21 43.46 0.43
N THR A 623 -31.20 43.61 -0.45
CA THR A 623 -31.93 44.89 -0.64
C THR A 623 -33.39 44.83 -0.23
N GLU A 624 -33.85 43.87 0.59
CA GLU A 624 -35.12 43.89 1.30
C GLU A 624 -34.95 44.37 2.74
#